data_42f5da80e577704bd325086e3fb43fd2
#
_entry.id   42f5da80e577704bd325086e3fb43fd2
#
_cell.length_a   1.000
_cell.length_b   1.000
_cell.length_c   1.000
_cell.angle_alpha   90.00
_cell.angle_beta   90.00
_cell.angle_gamma   90.00
#
_symmetry.space_group_name_H-M   'P 1'
#
loop_
_entity.id
_entity.type
_entity.pdbx_description
1 polymer ?
#
loop_
_entity_poly.entity_id
_entity_poly.type
_entity_poly.pdbx_seq_one_letter_code
_entity_poly.pdbx_strand_id
1 'polypeptide(L)'
;LICIPSGNHDMDRLARSIHGEELKVAFAFLLSMPGAPFLYYGDEIGMRYVEDLHSVEGGYGRTGSRSPMQWDHTTNAGFSAAPKEKLYVKQDEATDRPTVEAQMADPDSLYHEIQKLINIRQAHSALQSRGEIEFVYAEADQYPLAYLRSDDKEKILIIINPADREVSFDGDYAVKEALYTLGGEAAFAGGKVTVPGGSAGFYLL
;
A
#
# COMPACT_ATOMS: atom_id res chain seq x y z
N LEU A 1 -19.48 -8.25 1.97
CA LEU A 1 -18.20 -7.51 2.09
C LEU A 1 -17.06 -8.38 1.59
N ILE A 2 -16.19 -7.80 0.79
CA ILE A 2 -14.98 -8.45 0.28
C ILE A 2 -13.83 -8.14 1.24
N CYS A 3 -12.98 -9.13 1.56
CA CYS A 3 -11.71 -8.92 2.22
C CYS A 3 -10.63 -8.70 1.15
N ILE A 4 -9.84 -7.64 1.30
CA ILE A 4 -8.75 -7.31 0.38
C ILE A 4 -7.44 -7.33 1.19
N PRO A 5 -6.70 -8.46 1.18
CA PRO A 5 -5.44 -8.58 1.90
C PRO A 5 -4.27 -7.97 1.11
N SER A 6 -3.32 -7.34 1.80
CA SER A 6 -2.01 -6.98 1.23
C SER A 6 -1.16 -8.22 0.96
N GLY A 7 -1.32 -9.24 1.78
CA GLY A 7 -0.64 -10.51 1.69
C GLY A 7 -1.16 -11.48 2.75
N ASN A 8 -0.59 -12.67 2.83
CA ASN A 8 -0.83 -13.63 3.89
C ASN A 8 0.33 -14.64 3.97
N HIS A 9 0.23 -15.59 4.90
CA HIS A 9 1.27 -16.60 5.14
C HIS A 9 1.45 -17.63 4.01
N ASP A 10 0.57 -17.66 3.01
CA ASP A 10 0.61 -18.56 1.86
C ASP A 10 0.85 -17.86 0.51
N MET A 11 0.97 -16.52 0.54
CA MET A 11 1.23 -15.69 -0.62
C MET A 11 2.55 -14.94 -0.48
N ASP A 12 3.07 -14.47 -1.60
CA ASP A 12 4.21 -13.55 -1.59
C ASP A 12 3.85 -12.24 -0.90
N ARG A 13 4.85 -11.59 -0.29
CA ARG A 13 4.72 -10.23 0.20
C ARG A 13 4.70 -9.25 -0.97
N LEU A 14 3.98 -8.14 -0.85
CA LEU A 14 4.00 -7.08 -1.87
C LEU A 14 5.43 -6.63 -2.21
N ALA A 15 6.27 -6.46 -1.21
CA ALA A 15 7.67 -6.04 -1.37
C ALA A 15 8.57 -7.08 -2.07
N ARG A 16 8.05 -8.24 -2.50
CA ARG A 16 8.79 -9.16 -3.39
C ARG A 16 8.90 -8.61 -4.79
N SER A 17 7.87 -7.93 -5.29
CA SER A 17 7.76 -7.49 -6.68
C SER A 17 7.60 -5.97 -6.82
N ILE A 18 7.18 -5.27 -5.77
CA ILE A 18 6.92 -3.83 -5.76
C ILE A 18 7.87 -3.19 -4.74
N HIS A 19 8.58 -2.13 -5.12
CA HIS A 19 9.64 -1.57 -4.30
C HIS A 19 9.53 -0.06 -4.13
N GLY A 20 10.10 0.48 -3.05
CA GLY A 20 10.22 1.92 -2.81
C GLY A 20 8.87 2.65 -2.84
N GLU A 21 8.79 3.74 -3.59
CA GLU A 21 7.58 4.57 -3.69
C GLU A 21 6.39 3.84 -4.34
N GLU A 22 6.64 2.83 -5.18
CA GLU A 22 5.56 2.03 -5.78
C GLU A 22 4.74 1.29 -4.72
N LEU A 23 5.34 0.90 -3.58
CA LEU A 23 4.58 0.32 -2.45
C LEU A 23 3.56 1.30 -1.90
N LYS A 24 3.89 2.59 -1.79
CA LYS A 24 2.95 3.62 -1.33
C LYS A 24 1.76 3.75 -2.29
N VAL A 25 2.02 3.74 -3.62
CA VAL A 25 0.97 3.75 -4.65
C VAL A 25 0.08 2.50 -4.54
N ALA A 26 0.66 1.32 -4.32
CA ALA A 26 -0.09 0.07 -4.13
C ALA A 26 -0.98 0.12 -2.88
N PHE A 27 -0.50 0.69 -1.77
CA PHE A 27 -1.32 0.88 -0.56
C PHE A 27 -2.38 1.95 -0.72
N ALA A 28 -2.14 3.02 -1.48
CA ALA A 28 -3.16 3.99 -1.83
C ALA A 28 -4.32 3.32 -2.58
N PHE A 29 -4.02 2.45 -3.55
CA PHE A 29 -5.03 1.62 -4.21
C PHE A 29 -5.77 0.70 -3.22
N LEU A 30 -5.05 -0.12 -2.46
CA LEU A 30 -5.63 -1.10 -1.53
C LEU A 30 -6.54 -0.44 -0.50
N LEU A 31 -6.10 0.68 0.10
CA LEU A 31 -6.84 1.36 1.17
C LEU A 31 -7.97 2.26 0.65
N SER A 32 -8.07 2.54 -0.65
CA SER A 32 -9.20 3.25 -1.25
C SER A 32 -10.28 2.33 -1.83
N MET A 33 -10.01 1.01 -1.97
CA MET A 33 -10.99 0.04 -2.46
C MET A 33 -12.12 -0.22 -1.46
N PRO A 34 -13.35 -0.57 -1.92
CA PRO A 34 -14.44 -0.98 -1.04
C PRO A 34 -14.10 -2.32 -0.34
N GLY A 35 -14.84 -2.63 0.73
CA GLY A 35 -14.63 -3.85 1.50
C GLY A 35 -13.73 -3.62 2.72
N ALA A 36 -13.19 -4.70 3.28
CA ALA A 36 -12.33 -4.67 4.47
C ALA A 36 -10.87 -4.92 4.06
N PRO A 37 -9.99 -3.94 4.16
CA PRO A 37 -8.56 -4.15 3.93
C PRO A 37 -7.96 -4.95 5.09
N PHE A 38 -7.10 -5.91 4.77
CA PHE A 38 -6.35 -6.72 5.72
C PHE A 38 -4.87 -6.50 5.46
N LEU A 39 -4.18 -5.83 6.37
CA LEU A 39 -2.74 -5.66 6.28
C LEU A 39 -2.07 -6.87 6.92
N TYR A 40 -1.28 -7.59 6.14
CA TYR A 40 -0.47 -8.68 6.65
C TYR A 40 0.72 -8.09 7.41
N TYR A 41 1.03 -8.63 8.59
CA TYR A 41 2.10 -8.07 9.43
C TYR A 41 3.42 -7.89 8.68
N GLY A 42 4.05 -6.76 8.88
CA GLY A 42 5.31 -6.40 8.23
C GLY A 42 5.16 -5.78 6.84
N ASP A 43 4.01 -5.90 6.17
CA ASP A 43 3.79 -5.23 4.89
C ASP A 43 3.74 -3.70 5.09
N GLU A 44 3.31 -3.23 6.28
CA GLU A 44 3.29 -1.82 6.69
C GLU A 44 4.67 -1.16 6.81
N ILE A 45 5.72 -1.97 6.90
CA ILE A 45 7.11 -1.50 6.89
C ILE A 45 7.88 -1.98 5.66
N GLY A 46 7.21 -2.61 4.70
CA GLY A 46 7.84 -3.12 3.49
C GLY A 46 8.73 -4.34 3.74
N MET A 47 8.39 -5.23 4.68
CA MET A 47 9.12 -6.48 4.89
C MET A 47 9.19 -7.30 3.60
N ARG A 48 10.39 -7.76 3.28
CA ARG A 48 10.67 -8.53 2.06
C ARG A 48 10.26 -10.00 2.21
N TYR A 49 9.95 -10.63 1.09
CA TYR A 49 9.95 -12.07 0.99
C TYR A 49 11.41 -12.56 1.10
N VAL A 50 11.69 -13.52 1.97
CA VAL A 50 13.03 -14.07 2.16
C VAL A 50 13.13 -15.37 1.37
N GLU A 51 13.96 -15.36 0.31
CA GLU A 51 14.18 -16.55 -0.52
C GLU A 51 14.84 -17.68 0.29
N ASP A 52 14.50 -18.91 -0.04
CA ASP A 52 15.04 -20.13 0.57
C ASP A 52 14.92 -20.18 2.10
N LEU A 53 13.95 -19.47 2.67
CA LEU A 53 13.73 -19.48 4.12
C LEU A 53 13.15 -20.82 4.56
N HIS A 54 13.76 -21.39 5.60
CA HIS A 54 13.35 -22.65 6.19
C HIS A 54 12.82 -22.45 7.61
N SER A 55 11.75 -23.17 7.93
CA SER A 55 11.29 -23.37 9.31
C SER A 55 11.90 -24.62 9.90
N VAL A 56 11.64 -24.87 11.19
CA VAL A 56 12.02 -26.13 11.86
C VAL A 56 11.44 -27.37 11.14
N GLU A 57 10.31 -27.21 10.46
CA GLU A 57 9.64 -28.30 9.71
C GLU A 57 10.15 -28.44 8.27
N GLY A 58 11.07 -27.59 7.84
CA GLY A 58 11.62 -27.59 6.49
C GLY A 58 11.31 -26.32 5.70
N GLY A 59 11.70 -26.30 4.42
CA GLY A 59 11.49 -25.21 3.49
C GLY A 59 10.33 -25.49 2.55
N TYR A 60 9.41 -24.55 2.44
CA TYR A 60 8.34 -24.54 1.47
C TYR A 60 8.40 -23.23 0.67
N GLY A 61 7.96 -23.22 -0.58
CA GLY A 61 7.97 -22.03 -1.43
C GLY A 61 7.25 -20.80 -0.85
N ARG A 62 6.45 -20.97 0.18
CA ARG A 62 5.73 -19.90 0.91
C ARG A 62 6.35 -19.50 2.25
N THR A 63 7.39 -20.21 2.72
CA THR A 63 8.01 -19.93 4.03
C THR A 63 8.61 -18.52 4.09
N GLY A 64 9.09 -18.00 2.98
CA GLY A 64 9.68 -16.67 2.89
C GLY A 64 8.78 -15.51 3.30
N SER A 65 7.45 -15.70 3.28
CA SER A 65 6.49 -14.70 3.78
C SER A 65 6.33 -14.72 5.31
N ARG A 66 6.91 -15.71 5.99
CA ARG A 66 6.69 -16.02 7.42
C ARG A 66 7.85 -15.62 8.32
N SER A 67 8.83 -14.85 7.78
CA SER A 67 9.94 -14.34 8.60
C SER A 67 9.38 -13.56 9.80
N PRO A 68 10.03 -13.65 10.98
CA PRO A 68 9.58 -12.94 12.16
C PRO A 68 9.55 -11.43 11.94
N MET A 69 8.64 -10.72 12.66
CA MET A 69 8.52 -9.26 12.60
C MET A 69 9.88 -8.59 12.92
N GLN A 70 10.15 -7.49 12.22
CA GLN A 70 11.40 -6.73 12.31
C GLN A 70 11.14 -5.43 13.10
N TRP A 71 11.37 -5.48 14.43
CA TRP A 71 11.09 -4.36 15.32
C TRP A 71 12.21 -3.32 15.30
N ASP A 72 13.47 -3.79 15.41
CA ASP A 72 14.67 -2.94 15.53
C ASP A 72 15.92 -3.64 14.97
N HIS A 73 17.10 -3.08 15.23
CA HIS A 73 18.38 -3.64 14.81
C HIS A 73 19.06 -4.50 15.88
N THR A 74 18.40 -4.82 16.99
CA THR A 74 18.94 -5.68 18.06
C THR A 74 18.88 -7.17 17.69
N THR A 75 19.24 -8.04 18.62
CA THR A 75 19.24 -9.50 18.43
C THR A 75 17.88 -9.97 17.91
N ASN A 76 17.90 -10.78 16.85
CA ASN A 76 16.70 -11.28 16.15
C ASN A 76 15.70 -10.15 15.76
N ALA A 77 16.21 -8.98 15.39
CA ALA A 77 15.41 -7.81 15.07
C ALA A 77 14.40 -7.41 16.17
N GLY A 78 14.77 -7.55 17.45
CA GLY A 78 13.88 -7.29 18.57
C GLY A 78 12.72 -8.28 18.74
N PHE A 79 12.63 -9.30 17.87
CA PHE A 79 11.54 -10.28 17.91
C PHE A 79 11.66 -11.24 19.09
N SER A 80 12.86 -11.69 19.43
CA SER A 80 13.09 -12.70 20.46
C SER A 80 14.50 -12.60 21.07
N ALA A 81 14.61 -12.82 22.38
CA ALA A 81 15.88 -12.97 23.08
C ALA A 81 16.47 -14.40 22.99
N ALA A 82 15.79 -15.33 22.31
CA ALA A 82 16.28 -16.69 22.14
C ALA A 82 17.56 -16.73 21.29
N PRO A 83 18.45 -17.75 21.46
CA PRO A 83 19.50 -17.99 20.50
C PRO A 83 18.96 -18.13 19.08
N LYS A 84 19.62 -17.51 18.09
CA LYS A 84 19.20 -17.43 16.70
C LYS A 84 18.85 -18.80 16.09
N GLU A 85 19.60 -19.82 16.43
CA GLU A 85 19.42 -21.19 15.96
C GLU A 85 18.16 -21.88 16.51
N LYS A 86 17.53 -21.30 17.54
CA LYS A 86 16.29 -21.79 18.15
C LYS A 86 15.03 -21.10 17.62
N LEU A 87 15.16 -20.12 16.73
CA LEU A 87 13.98 -19.53 16.10
C LEU A 87 13.27 -20.57 15.22
N TYR A 88 11.95 -20.64 15.33
CA TYR A 88 11.13 -21.55 14.52
C TYR A 88 11.25 -21.26 13.01
N VAL A 89 11.25 -19.98 12.65
CA VAL A 89 11.57 -19.45 11.32
C VAL A 89 12.72 -18.46 11.50
N LYS A 90 13.71 -18.52 10.63
CA LYS A 90 14.85 -17.60 10.69
C LYS A 90 14.45 -16.19 10.32
N GLN A 91 15.20 -15.22 10.83
CA GLN A 91 15.05 -13.80 10.53
C GLN A 91 15.66 -13.48 9.16
N ASP A 92 15.18 -12.39 8.54
CA ASP A 92 15.89 -11.75 7.43
C ASP A 92 17.25 -11.24 7.96
N GLU A 93 18.35 -11.72 7.39
CA GLU A 93 19.70 -11.39 7.82
C GLU A 93 20.31 -10.21 7.07
N ALA A 94 19.57 -9.62 6.12
CA ALA A 94 20.04 -8.49 5.36
C ALA A 94 20.27 -7.26 6.28
N THR A 95 21.37 -6.57 6.07
CA THR A 95 21.75 -5.40 6.89
C THR A 95 20.86 -4.19 6.64
N ASP A 96 20.21 -4.15 5.48
CA ASP A 96 19.29 -3.09 5.03
C ASP A 96 17.82 -3.49 5.17
N ARG A 97 17.53 -4.52 5.97
CA ARG A 97 16.16 -4.92 6.25
C ARG A 97 15.36 -3.79 6.89
N PRO A 98 14.10 -3.56 6.49
CA PRO A 98 13.27 -2.55 7.13
C PRO A 98 12.96 -2.95 8.59
N THR A 99 12.85 -1.96 9.47
CA THR A 99 12.47 -2.17 10.87
C THR A 99 11.40 -1.15 11.27
N VAL A 100 10.55 -1.52 12.24
CA VAL A 100 9.55 -0.60 12.79
C VAL A 100 10.21 0.66 13.34
N GLU A 101 11.32 0.52 14.11
CA GLU A 101 12.05 1.64 14.68
C GLU A 101 12.52 2.63 13.60
N ALA A 102 13.12 2.14 12.51
CA ALA A 102 13.59 2.99 11.42
C ALA A 102 12.42 3.67 10.68
N GLN A 103 11.36 2.93 10.39
CA GLN A 103 10.18 3.46 9.70
C GLN A 103 9.43 4.50 10.54
N MET A 104 9.35 4.32 11.86
CA MET A 104 8.75 5.32 12.76
C MET A 104 9.59 6.59 12.91
N ALA A 105 10.91 6.49 12.74
CA ALA A 105 11.82 7.63 12.80
C ALA A 105 11.83 8.48 11.52
N ASP A 106 11.42 7.89 10.39
CA ASP A 106 11.39 8.55 9.08
C ASP A 106 9.97 9.03 8.75
N PRO A 107 9.71 10.36 8.72
CA PRO A 107 8.38 10.91 8.43
C PRO A 107 7.88 10.58 7.02
N ASP A 108 8.78 10.28 6.09
CA ASP A 108 8.44 9.94 4.69
C ASP A 108 8.36 8.42 4.46
N SER A 109 8.39 7.63 5.53
CA SER A 109 8.36 6.17 5.45
C SER A 109 7.02 5.61 4.96
N LEU A 110 7.05 4.35 4.49
CA LEU A 110 5.85 3.59 4.15
C LEU A 110 4.89 3.46 5.34
N TYR A 111 5.42 3.29 6.56
CA TYR A 111 4.63 3.21 7.79
C TYR A 111 3.76 4.46 8.00
N HIS A 112 4.36 5.64 7.90
CA HIS A 112 3.61 6.90 8.05
C HIS A 112 2.65 7.15 6.89
N GLU A 113 3.00 6.73 5.68
CA GLU A 113 2.11 6.85 4.52
C GLU A 113 0.86 5.97 4.67
N ILE A 114 1.02 4.73 5.13
CA ILE A 114 -0.11 3.84 5.43
C ILE A 114 -0.96 4.39 6.58
N GLN A 115 -0.34 4.92 7.63
CA GLN A 115 -1.06 5.56 8.73
C GLN A 115 -1.92 6.73 8.24
N LYS A 116 -1.37 7.58 7.36
CA LYS A 116 -2.09 8.69 6.73
C LYS A 116 -3.29 8.18 5.91
N LEU A 117 -3.09 7.19 5.07
CA LEU A 117 -4.16 6.58 4.26
C LEU A 117 -5.26 5.95 5.12
N ILE A 118 -4.92 5.28 6.22
CA ILE A 118 -5.88 4.72 7.17
C ILE A 118 -6.71 5.84 7.80
N ASN A 119 -6.07 6.93 8.23
CA ASN A 119 -6.75 8.07 8.84
C ASN A 119 -7.73 8.73 7.84
N ILE A 120 -7.33 8.92 6.59
CA ILE A 120 -8.19 9.43 5.53
C ILE A 120 -9.38 8.49 5.30
N ARG A 121 -9.12 7.19 5.18
CA ARG A 121 -10.20 6.20 5.01
C ARG A 121 -11.20 6.21 6.17
N GLN A 122 -10.74 6.41 7.40
CA GLN A 122 -11.61 6.48 8.58
C GLN A 122 -12.41 7.80 8.65
N ALA A 123 -11.82 8.89 8.20
CA ALA A 123 -12.46 10.21 8.20
C ALA A 123 -13.57 10.34 7.16
N HIS A 124 -13.50 9.58 6.06
CA HIS A 124 -14.39 9.69 4.90
C HIS A 124 -15.28 8.45 4.74
N SER A 125 -16.60 8.64 4.90
CA SER A 125 -17.57 7.54 4.86
C SER A 125 -17.65 6.85 3.50
N ALA A 126 -17.46 7.61 2.40
CA ALA A 126 -17.40 7.06 1.04
C ALA A 126 -16.22 6.09 0.84
N LEU A 127 -15.11 6.24 1.56
CA LEU A 127 -13.95 5.34 1.48
C LEU A 127 -14.11 4.08 2.32
N GLN A 128 -15.11 4.02 3.19
CA GLN A 128 -15.33 2.86 4.05
C GLN A 128 -15.88 1.65 3.27
N SER A 129 -16.05 0.54 3.97
CA SER A 129 -16.32 -0.77 3.35
C SER A 129 -17.61 -0.85 2.52
N ARG A 130 -18.60 0.00 2.79
CA ARG A 130 -19.89 0.02 2.11
C ARG A 130 -20.05 1.15 1.08
N GLY A 131 -19.07 2.03 0.97
CA GLY A 131 -19.07 3.05 -0.07
C GLY A 131 -19.11 2.41 -1.45
N GLU A 132 -19.85 3.00 -2.35
CA GLU A 132 -19.97 2.56 -3.74
C GLU A 132 -18.67 2.79 -4.49
N ILE A 133 -18.47 2.08 -5.58
CA ILE A 133 -17.37 2.27 -6.51
C ILE A 133 -17.91 2.35 -7.94
N GLU A 134 -17.43 3.32 -8.70
CA GLU A 134 -17.73 3.51 -10.12
C GLU A 134 -16.43 3.81 -10.87
N PHE A 135 -16.04 2.95 -11.80
CA PHE A 135 -14.85 3.19 -12.62
C PHE A 135 -15.16 4.25 -13.68
N VAL A 136 -14.36 5.34 -13.70
CA VAL A 136 -14.49 6.44 -14.65
C VAL A 136 -13.42 6.40 -15.75
N TYR A 137 -12.27 5.76 -15.47
CA TYR A 137 -11.27 5.41 -16.46
C TYR A 137 -10.56 4.12 -16.05
N ALA A 138 -10.71 3.07 -16.84
CA ALA A 138 -10.16 1.74 -16.58
C ALA A 138 -9.98 0.98 -17.91
N GLU A 139 -9.10 1.48 -18.76
CA GLU A 139 -8.81 0.89 -20.06
C GLU A 139 -7.74 -0.20 -19.94
N ALA A 140 -7.91 -1.29 -20.70
CA ALA A 140 -6.97 -2.39 -20.69
C ALA A 140 -5.56 -1.92 -21.13
N ASP A 141 -4.55 -2.33 -20.39
CA ASP A 141 -3.13 -2.02 -20.65
C ASP A 141 -2.80 -0.52 -20.67
N GLN A 142 -3.64 0.33 -20.05
CA GLN A 142 -3.44 1.77 -19.96
C GLN A 142 -3.55 2.28 -18.53
N TYR A 143 -2.89 3.40 -18.27
CA TYR A 143 -2.99 4.17 -17.02
C TYR A 143 -3.52 5.57 -17.30
N PRO A 144 -4.07 6.27 -16.30
CA PRO A 144 -4.22 5.85 -14.91
C PRO A 144 -5.40 4.88 -14.74
N LEU A 145 -5.55 4.30 -13.55
CA LEU A 145 -6.82 3.78 -13.08
C LEU A 145 -7.53 4.91 -12.32
N ALA A 146 -8.75 5.26 -12.71
CA ALA A 146 -9.53 6.27 -12.01
C ALA A 146 -10.95 5.77 -11.71
N TYR A 147 -11.40 6.00 -10.48
CA TYR A 147 -12.72 5.60 -10.01
C TYR A 147 -13.27 6.56 -8.96
N LEU A 148 -14.58 6.61 -8.85
CA LEU A 148 -15.28 7.31 -7.80
C LEU A 148 -15.57 6.37 -6.65
N ARG A 149 -15.40 6.86 -5.43
CA ARG A 149 -15.93 6.30 -4.20
C ARG A 149 -17.01 7.25 -3.71
N SER A 150 -18.19 6.72 -3.41
CA SER A 150 -19.31 7.58 -3.01
C SER A 150 -20.23 6.91 -1.99
N ASP A 151 -20.94 7.77 -1.27
CA ASP A 151 -22.10 7.42 -0.46
C ASP A 151 -23.14 8.56 -0.57
N ASP A 152 -24.09 8.61 0.36
CA ASP A 152 -25.14 9.64 0.40
C ASP A 152 -24.63 11.03 0.85
N LYS A 153 -23.39 11.16 1.30
CA LYS A 153 -22.81 12.37 1.88
C LYS A 153 -21.71 13.00 1.04
N GLU A 154 -20.89 12.17 0.41
CA GLU A 154 -19.69 12.63 -0.27
C GLU A 154 -19.34 11.77 -1.48
N LYS A 155 -18.58 12.37 -2.39
CA LYS A 155 -18.03 11.70 -3.58
C LYS A 155 -16.56 12.06 -3.70
N ILE A 156 -15.71 11.05 -3.85
CA ILE A 156 -14.25 11.16 -3.89
C ILE A 156 -13.75 10.50 -5.16
N LEU A 157 -13.04 11.26 -5.99
CA LEU A 157 -12.34 10.74 -7.15
C LEU A 157 -10.98 10.21 -6.70
N ILE A 158 -10.72 8.94 -6.99
CA ILE A 158 -9.44 8.26 -6.76
C ILE A 158 -8.74 8.10 -8.10
N ILE A 159 -7.47 8.49 -8.15
CA ILE A 159 -6.64 8.34 -9.36
C ILE A 159 -5.34 7.65 -8.95
N ILE A 160 -4.99 6.56 -9.64
CA ILE A 160 -3.79 5.76 -9.38
C ILE A 160 -2.99 5.64 -10.68
N ASN A 161 -1.78 6.16 -10.69
CA ASN A 161 -0.86 6.05 -11.81
C ASN A 161 0.48 5.43 -11.38
N PRO A 162 0.64 4.11 -11.47
CA PRO A 162 1.91 3.45 -11.14
C PRO A 162 2.96 3.57 -12.26
N ALA A 163 2.59 4.07 -13.45
CA ALA A 163 3.57 4.26 -14.53
C ALA A 163 4.60 5.33 -14.15
N ASP A 164 5.79 5.23 -14.69
CA ASP A 164 6.90 6.17 -14.49
C ASP A 164 6.77 7.48 -15.31
N ARG A 165 5.65 7.66 -16.01
CA ARG A 165 5.37 8.80 -16.88
C ARG A 165 4.04 9.47 -16.55
N GLU A 166 3.95 10.73 -16.92
CA GLU A 166 2.69 11.46 -16.95
C GLU A 166 1.71 10.82 -17.94
N VAL A 167 0.45 10.73 -17.53
CA VAL A 167 -0.66 10.23 -18.34
C VAL A 167 -1.86 11.16 -18.22
N SER A 168 -2.85 11.01 -19.09
CA SER A 168 -4.06 11.82 -19.01
C SER A 168 -5.27 11.08 -19.55
N PHE A 169 -6.45 11.47 -19.06
CA PHE A 169 -7.75 10.99 -19.55
C PHE A 169 -8.76 12.14 -19.60
N ASP A 170 -9.82 11.97 -20.35
CA ASP A 170 -10.88 12.97 -20.47
C ASP A 170 -11.80 12.90 -19.25
N GLY A 171 -12.10 14.08 -18.68
CA GLY A 171 -12.98 14.19 -17.52
C GLY A 171 -13.07 15.64 -17.05
N ASP A 172 -14.25 16.02 -16.58
CA ASP A 172 -14.51 17.35 -16.01
C ASP A 172 -14.99 17.18 -14.56
N TYR A 173 -14.13 17.50 -13.62
CA TYR A 173 -14.36 17.31 -12.20
C TYR A 173 -14.18 18.61 -11.43
N ALA A 174 -15.21 19.00 -10.68
CA ALA A 174 -15.18 20.16 -9.79
C ALA A 174 -14.56 19.74 -8.44
N VAL A 175 -13.23 19.69 -8.38
CA VAL A 175 -12.50 19.35 -7.17
C VAL A 175 -12.64 20.45 -6.13
N LYS A 176 -13.10 20.10 -4.92
CA LYS A 176 -13.18 20.99 -3.76
C LYS A 176 -11.91 20.96 -2.93
N GLU A 177 -11.34 19.76 -2.76
CA GLU A 177 -10.19 19.54 -1.91
C GLU A 177 -9.40 18.30 -2.36
N ALA A 178 -8.07 18.39 -2.30
CA ALA A 178 -7.19 17.25 -2.43
C ALA A 178 -6.97 16.64 -1.04
N LEU A 179 -7.64 15.54 -0.75
CA LEU A 179 -7.55 14.85 0.54
C LEU A 179 -6.21 14.11 0.72
N TYR A 180 -5.64 13.68 -0.40
CA TYR A 180 -4.41 12.93 -0.46
C TYR A 180 -3.71 13.14 -1.81
N THR A 181 -2.40 13.31 -1.77
CA THR A 181 -1.54 13.31 -2.95
C THR A 181 -0.22 12.63 -2.64
N LEU A 182 0.24 11.79 -3.55
CA LEU A 182 1.53 11.13 -3.56
C LEU A 182 2.15 11.27 -4.95
N GLY A 183 3.44 11.55 -5.05
CA GLY A 183 4.14 11.66 -6.35
C GLY A 183 3.75 12.88 -7.19
N GLY A 184 2.95 13.78 -6.64
CA GLY A 184 2.45 14.98 -7.29
C GLY A 184 0.93 15.03 -7.35
N GLU A 185 0.39 16.23 -7.60
CA GLU A 185 -1.05 16.48 -7.70
C GLU A 185 -1.51 16.39 -9.15
N ALA A 186 -2.68 15.80 -9.40
CA ALA A 186 -3.27 15.80 -10.73
C ALA A 186 -3.80 17.19 -11.10
N ALA A 187 -3.67 17.57 -12.37
CA ALA A 187 -4.19 18.83 -12.92
C ALA A 187 -5.53 18.59 -13.61
N PHE A 188 -6.52 19.44 -13.30
CA PHE A 188 -7.89 19.42 -13.84
C PHE A 188 -8.09 20.66 -14.69
N ALA A 189 -8.04 20.56 -16.01
CA ALA A 189 -8.20 21.70 -16.90
C ALA A 189 -8.76 21.32 -18.28
N GLY A 190 -9.68 22.11 -18.78
CA GLY A 190 -10.19 21.99 -20.16
C GLY A 190 -10.85 20.65 -20.50
N GLY A 191 -11.54 20.03 -19.52
CA GLY A 191 -12.17 18.71 -19.71
C GLY A 191 -11.18 17.55 -19.72
N LYS A 192 -9.97 17.77 -19.23
CA LYS A 192 -8.89 16.77 -19.17
C LYS A 192 -8.27 16.71 -17.78
N VAL A 193 -7.94 15.51 -17.36
CA VAL A 193 -7.19 15.24 -16.13
C VAL A 193 -5.79 14.75 -16.50
N THR A 194 -4.77 15.45 -16.03
CA THR A 194 -3.36 15.10 -16.24
C THR A 194 -2.77 14.63 -14.93
N VAL A 195 -2.11 13.47 -14.95
CA VAL A 195 -1.71 12.73 -13.75
C VAL A 195 -0.21 12.45 -13.81
N PRO A 196 0.58 12.91 -12.83
CA PRO A 196 2.02 12.64 -12.78
C PRO A 196 2.34 11.14 -12.75
N GLY A 197 3.56 10.77 -13.14
CA GLY A 197 4.07 9.40 -13.02
C GLY A 197 4.31 9.00 -11.57
N GLY A 198 4.14 7.71 -11.23
CA GLY A 198 4.38 7.19 -9.89
C GLY A 198 3.48 7.83 -8.82
N SER A 199 2.24 8.17 -9.15
CA SER A 199 1.39 9.01 -8.30
C SER A 199 0.07 8.35 -7.90
N ALA A 200 -0.50 8.85 -6.81
CA ALA A 200 -1.86 8.57 -6.37
C ALA A 200 -2.50 9.84 -5.79
N GLY A 201 -3.81 10.03 -6.03
CA GLY A 201 -4.54 11.17 -5.52
C GLY A 201 -5.99 10.85 -5.16
N PHE A 202 -6.49 11.46 -4.07
CA PHE A 202 -7.89 11.37 -3.63
C PHE A 202 -8.46 12.78 -3.58
N TYR A 203 -9.49 13.05 -4.35
CA TYR A 203 -10.06 14.39 -4.58
C TYR A 203 -11.54 14.42 -4.22
N LEU A 204 -11.90 15.22 -3.23
CA LEU A 204 -13.29 15.45 -2.85
C LEU A 204 -13.98 16.31 -3.94
N LEU A 205 -15.12 15.85 -4.42
CA LEU A 205 -15.93 16.51 -5.45
C LEU A 205 -17.15 17.23 -4.87
#